data_2312dfd428e36b1380af29070fadacb7
#
_entry.id   2312dfd428e36b1380af29070fadacb7
#
_cell.length_a   1.000
_cell.length_b   1.000
_cell.length_c   1.000
_cell.angle_alpha   90.00
_cell.angle_beta   90.00
_cell.angle_gamma   90.00
#
_symmetry.space_group_name_H-M   'P 1'
#
loop_
_entity.id
_entity.type
_entity.pdbx_description
1 polymer ?
#
loop_
_entity_poly.entity_id
_entity_poly.type
_entity_poly.pdbx_seq_one_letter_code
_entity_poly.pdbx_strand_id
1 'polypeptide(L)'
;SGKVKLNIDGEMKDVSHTSIRYKNTHGISHIPEDRHKHGLILDYSLEQNLVLQRYLEPEFQNHGMIRFKEVRKYADRLIQEYDVRSGQGPITISRSMSGGNQQKAIIARELDRKHNLLIAVQPTRGLDVGAIEYIHKQIIQSRDSGAGVLLVSLELDEVMNLSDRILVMYEGEIVGELDPKKTTVQ
;
A
#
# COMPACT_ATOMS: atom_id res chain seq x y z
N SER A 1 18.74 14.39 -8.18
CA SER A 1 17.60 15.31 -7.98
C SER A 1 16.65 15.18 -9.17
N GLY A 2 15.48 14.66 -8.94
CA GLY A 2 14.45 14.46 -9.98
C GLY A 2 13.18 15.23 -9.66
N LYS A 3 12.25 15.26 -10.62
CA LYS A 3 10.90 15.82 -10.44
C LYS A 3 9.89 14.68 -10.45
N VAL A 4 8.95 14.70 -9.51
CA VAL A 4 7.81 13.80 -9.46
C VAL A 4 6.56 14.60 -9.81
N LYS A 5 5.89 14.22 -10.89
CA LYS A 5 4.64 14.84 -11.31
C LYS A 5 3.51 13.83 -11.18
N LEU A 6 2.38 14.27 -10.68
CA LEU A 6 1.16 13.49 -10.53
C LEU A 6 0.02 14.19 -11.26
N ASN A 7 -0.80 13.40 -11.97
CA ASN A 7 -2.05 13.91 -12.51
C ASN A 7 -3.06 14.05 -11.37
N ILE A 8 -3.44 15.28 -11.07
CA ILE A 8 -4.42 15.61 -10.04
C ILE A 8 -5.54 16.41 -10.75
N ASP A 9 -6.72 15.83 -10.79
CA ASP A 9 -7.91 16.43 -11.42
C ASP A 9 -7.68 16.87 -12.89
N GLY A 10 -6.92 16.07 -13.65
CA GLY A 10 -6.61 16.30 -15.05
C GLY A 10 -5.39 17.19 -15.31
N GLU A 11 -4.77 17.75 -14.27
CA GLU A 11 -3.57 18.58 -14.38
C GLU A 11 -2.32 17.87 -13.84
N MET A 12 -1.20 17.96 -14.57
CA MET A 12 0.10 17.45 -14.14
C MET A 12 0.76 18.42 -13.15
N LYS A 13 0.69 18.10 -11.85
CA LYS A 13 1.26 18.91 -10.76
C LYS A 13 2.60 18.34 -10.28
N ASP A 14 3.57 19.21 -10.05
CA ASP A 14 4.84 18.81 -9.42
C ASP A 14 4.63 18.61 -7.92
N VAL A 15 4.83 17.38 -7.46
CA VAL A 15 4.66 16.97 -6.06
C VAL A 15 5.99 16.65 -5.38
N SER A 16 7.12 16.96 -6.00
CA SER A 16 8.47 16.62 -5.51
C SER A 16 8.73 17.13 -4.10
N HIS A 17 8.33 18.35 -3.79
CA HIS A 17 8.56 19.02 -2.51
C HIS A 17 7.32 19.16 -1.64
N THR A 18 6.22 18.48 -1.99
CA THR A 18 5.02 18.49 -1.16
C THR A 18 5.15 17.55 0.03
N SER A 19 4.37 17.81 1.09
CA SER A 19 4.35 16.96 2.28
C SER A 19 3.83 15.55 1.98
N ILE A 20 4.16 14.58 2.83
CA ILE A 20 3.60 13.23 2.78
C ILE A 20 2.07 13.29 2.85
N ARG A 21 1.55 14.13 3.73
CA ARG A 21 0.10 14.33 3.88
C ARG A 21 -0.54 14.81 2.58
N TYR A 22 0.08 15.77 1.90
CA TYR A 22 -0.41 16.23 0.60
C TYR A 22 -0.50 15.07 -0.39
N LYS A 23 0.56 14.27 -0.51
CA LYS A 23 0.60 13.10 -1.40
C LYS A 23 -0.51 12.11 -1.07
N ASN A 24 -0.68 11.79 0.21
CA ASN A 24 -1.72 10.86 0.67
C ASN A 24 -3.13 11.35 0.36
N THR A 25 -3.42 12.65 0.56
CA THR A 25 -4.74 13.21 0.31
C THR A 25 -5.03 13.45 -1.19
N HIS A 26 -4.00 13.37 -2.05
CA HIS A 26 -4.13 13.54 -3.50
C HIS A 26 -3.92 12.24 -4.28
N GLY A 27 -4.23 11.11 -3.65
CA GLY A 27 -4.37 9.84 -4.34
C GLY A 27 -3.07 9.06 -4.55
N ILE A 28 -2.05 9.26 -3.71
CA ILE A 28 -0.89 8.35 -3.65
C ILE A 28 -1.09 7.39 -2.47
N SER A 29 -1.06 6.10 -2.75
CA SER A 29 -0.95 5.03 -1.76
C SER A 29 0.42 4.39 -1.81
N HIS A 30 0.95 3.96 -0.66
CA HIS A 30 2.32 3.46 -0.56
C HIS A 30 2.41 2.24 0.36
N ILE A 31 2.80 1.11 -0.20
CA ILE A 31 3.18 -0.09 0.53
C ILE A 31 4.71 -0.05 0.68
N PRO A 32 5.24 0.19 1.89
CA PRO A 32 6.67 0.34 2.11
C PRO A 32 7.40 -1.00 2.14
N GLU A 33 8.70 -1.00 1.82
CA GLU A 33 9.58 -2.15 1.91
C GLU A 33 9.68 -2.71 3.35
N ASP A 34 9.88 -1.82 4.31
CA ASP A 34 9.97 -2.19 5.72
C ASP A 34 8.66 -1.88 6.44
N ARG A 35 7.85 -2.93 6.63
CA ARG A 35 6.56 -2.85 7.29
C ARG A 35 6.63 -2.44 8.76
N HIS A 36 7.75 -2.72 9.44
CA HIS A 36 7.93 -2.41 10.86
C HIS A 36 8.43 -0.99 11.08
N LYS A 37 9.23 -0.47 10.16
CA LYS A 37 9.81 0.88 10.27
C LYS A 37 8.88 1.95 9.68
N HIS A 38 8.19 1.62 8.59
CA HIS A 38 7.42 2.59 7.80
C HIS A 38 5.95 2.18 7.56
N GLY A 39 5.61 0.93 7.81
CA GLY A 39 4.27 0.40 7.56
C GLY A 39 3.32 0.57 8.74
N LEU A 40 3.69 0.06 9.91
CA LEU A 40 2.85 0.02 11.09
C LEU A 40 3.56 0.63 12.31
N ILE A 41 2.78 1.20 13.21
CA ILE A 41 3.23 1.49 14.57
C ILE A 41 2.92 0.23 15.39
N LEU A 42 3.97 -0.57 15.68
CA LEU A 42 3.80 -1.91 16.22
C LEU A 42 3.09 -1.98 17.57
N ASP A 43 3.25 -0.95 18.40
CA ASP A 43 2.64 -0.88 19.73
C ASP A 43 1.22 -0.30 19.72
N TYR A 44 0.72 0.11 18.55
CA TYR A 44 -0.65 0.52 18.36
C TYR A 44 -1.55 -0.68 18.06
N SER A 45 -2.84 -0.53 18.39
CA SER A 45 -3.86 -1.49 17.98
C SER A 45 -4.03 -1.49 16.45
N LEU A 46 -4.62 -2.56 15.93
CA LEU A 46 -4.91 -2.69 14.51
C LEU A 46 -5.82 -1.54 14.03
N GLU A 47 -6.88 -1.20 14.77
CA GLU A 47 -7.78 -0.08 14.42
C GLU A 47 -7.06 1.26 14.36
N GLN A 48 -6.12 1.52 15.28
CA GLN A 48 -5.32 2.75 15.26
C GLN A 48 -4.41 2.80 14.04
N ASN A 49 -3.80 1.68 13.65
CA ASN A 49 -2.97 1.59 12.46
C ASN A 49 -3.80 1.75 11.17
N LEU A 50 -5.00 1.18 11.12
CA LEU A 50 -5.87 1.27 9.94
C LEU A 50 -6.36 2.70 9.68
N VAL A 51 -6.69 3.46 10.74
CA VAL A 51 -7.18 4.84 10.61
C VAL A 51 -6.05 5.88 10.52
N LEU A 52 -4.79 5.49 10.72
CA LEU A 52 -3.64 6.38 10.93
C LEU A 52 -3.49 7.50 9.89
N GLN A 53 -3.84 7.25 8.65
CA GLN A 53 -3.74 8.24 7.57
C GLN A 53 -5.02 9.04 7.36
N ARG A 54 -6.13 8.63 7.98
CA ARG A 54 -7.48 9.17 7.80
C ARG A 54 -8.07 9.81 9.05
N TYR A 55 -7.40 9.76 10.19
CA TYR A 55 -7.95 10.18 11.48
C TYR A 55 -8.46 11.63 11.54
N LEU A 56 -8.03 12.48 10.59
CA LEU A 56 -8.51 13.87 10.47
C LEU A 56 -9.76 14.01 9.59
N GLU A 57 -10.20 12.95 8.93
CA GLU A 57 -11.42 12.98 8.14
C GLU A 57 -12.65 13.15 9.05
N PRO A 58 -13.68 13.89 8.60
CA PRO A 58 -14.89 14.13 9.41
C PRO A 58 -15.60 12.86 9.90
N GLU A 59 -15.38 11.74 9.20
CA GLU A 59 -15.88 10.43 9.62
C GLU A 59 -15.28 9.99 10.94
N PHE A 60 -13.97 10.22 11.16
CA PHE A 60 -13.22 9.69 12.28
C PHE A 60 -12.95 10.69 13.39
N GLN A 61 -13.28 11.97 13.20
CA GLN A 61 -13.12 12.98 14.23
C GLN A 61 -14.26 14.01 14.22
N ASN A 62 -14.48 14.64 15.38
CA ASN A 62 -15.37 15.78 15.53
C ASN A 62 -14.72 16.81 16.46
N HIS A 63 -14.50 18.04 15.97
CA HIS A 63 -13.84 19.12 16.71
C HIS A 63 -12.52 18.70 17.39
N GLY A 64 -11.71 17.87 16.69
CA GLY A 64 -10.42 17.38 17.20
C GLY A 64 -10.51 16.15 18.11
N MET A 65 -11.70 15.67 18.43
CA MET A 65 -11.90 14.44 19.20
C MET A 65 -12.13 13.24 18.30
N ILE A 66 -11.39 12.15 18.54
CA ILE A 66 -11.51 10.91 17.76
C ILE A 66 -12.84 10.21 18.08
N ARG A 67 -13.54 9.80 17.03
CA ARG A 67 -14.78 9.02 17.10
C ARG A 67 -14.48 7.53 17.15
N PHE A 68 -14.04 7.03 18.30
CA PHE A 68 -13.57 5.63 18.44
C PHE A 68 -14.58 4.59 17.97
N LYS A 69 -15.87 4.84 18.08
CA LYS A 69 -16.91 3.95 17.60
C LYS A 69 -16.86 3.80 16.06
N GLU A 70 -16.65 4.89 15.36
CA GLU A 70 -16.56 4.88 13.90
C GLU A 70 -15.22 4.27 13.44
N VAL A 71 -14.13 4.57 14.14
CA VAL A 71 -12.82 3.92 13.91
C VAL A 71 -12.94 2.40 14.07
N ARG A 72 -13.64 1.92 15.11
CA ARG A 72 -13.88 0.49 15.34
C ARG A 72 -14.64 -0.15 14.20
N LYS A 73 -15.77 0.44 13.79
CA LYS A 73 -16.57 -0.06 12.66
C LYS A 73 -15.77 -0.12 11.37
N TYR A 74 -14.99 0.91 11.09
CA TYR A 74 -14.11 0.97 9.94
C TYR A 74 -13.09 -0.17 9.95
N ALA A 75 -12.44 -0.37 11.10
CA ALA A 75 -11.47 -1.45 11.26
C ALA A 75 -12.11 -2.84 11.13
N ASP A 76 -13.29 -3.06 11.72
CA ASP A 76 -14.03 -4.33 11.57
C ASP A 76 -14.32 -4.64 10.10
N ARG A 77 -14.75 -3.64 9.33
CA ARG A 77 -14.98 -3.79 7.89
C ARG A 77 -13.71 -4.19 7.15
N LEU A 78 -12.60 -3.46 7.35
CA LEU A 78 -11.33 -3.77 6.68
C LEU A 78 -10.78 -5.14 7.08
N ILE A 79 -10.90 -5.53 8.33
CA ILE A 79 -10.48 -6.85 8.82
C ILE A 79 -11.20 -7.96 8.04
N GLN A 80 -12.49 -7.79 7.80
CA GLN A 80 -13.31 -8.76 7.04
C GLN A 80 -13.00 -8.73 5.54
N GLU A 81 -12.99 -7.54 4.92
CA GLU A 81 -12.80 -7.39 3.47
C GLU A 81 -11.41 -7.84 3.01
N TYR A 82 -10.39 -7.61 3.84
CA TYR A 82 -9.00 -7.94 3.51
C TYR A 82 -8.49 -9.22 4.19
N ASP A 83 -9.36 -10.01 4.80
CA ASP A 83 -9.01 -11.26 5.50
C ASP A 83 -7.80 -11.08 6.45
N VAL A 84 -7.83 -10.04 7.27
CA VAL A 84 -6.80 -9.79 8.27
C VAL A 84 -7.09 -10.61 9.52
N ARG A 85 -6.26 -11.60 9.81
CA ARG A 85 -6.43 -12.43 11.00
C ARG A 85 -5.76 -11.78 12.21
N SER A 86 -6.53 -11.53 13.24
CA SER A 86 -6.10 -10.87 14.46
C SER A 86 -6.76 -11.55 15.67
N GLY A 87 -6.00 -11.74 16.75
CA GLY A 87 -6.46 -12.52 17.91
C GLY A 87 -7.60 -11.89 18.70
N GLN A 88 -7.69 -10.56 18.69
CA GLN A 88 -8.70 -9.79 19.43
C GLN A 88 -9.44 -8.78 18.52
N GLY A 89 -9.49 -9.05 17.21
CA GLY A 89 -10.11 -8.14 16.26
C GLY A 89 -9.39 -6.78 16.20
N PRO A 90 -10.13 -5.66 16.09
CA PRO A 90 -9.56 -4.32 15.94
C PRO A 90 -8.61 -3.87 17.06
N ILE A 91 -8.78 -4.39 18.28
CA ILE A 91 -7.95 -4.01 19.43
C ILE A 91 -6.63 -4.78 19.52
N THR A 92 -6.41 -5.75 18.64
CA THR A 92 -5.17 -6.52 18.61
C THR A 92 -3.97 -5.60 18.45
N ILE A 93 -2.99 -5.71 19.34
CA ILE A 93 -1.72 -4.98 19.21
C ILE A 93 -0.96 -5.52 18.01
N SER A 94 -0.58 -4.63 17.10
CA SER A 94 -0.05 -5.00 15.78
C SER A 94 1.26 -5.81 15.87
N ARG A 95 2.06 -5.63 16.90
CA ARG A 95 3.26 -6.41 17.18
C ARG A 95 2.99 -7.92 17.35
N SER A 96 1.81 -8.29 17.88
CA SER A 96 1.45 -9.69 18.14
C SER A 96 0.95 -10.44 16.89
N MET A 97 0.77 -9.73 15.77
CA MET A 97 0.28 -10.31 14.53
C MET A 97 1.40 -10.96 13.73
N SER A 98 1.08 -11.99 12.95
CA SER A 98 2.03 -12.56 11.98
C SER A 98 2.40 -11.55 10.89
N GLY A 99 3.59 -11.70 10.29
CA GLY A 99 4.06 -10.82 9.22
C GLY A 99 3.10 -10.71 8.03
N GLY A 100 2.46 -11.82 7.66
CA GLY A 100 1.44 -11.84 6.59
C GLY A 100 0.20 -11.01 6.95
N ASN A 101 -0.29 -11.10 8.19
CA ASN A 101 -1.43 -10.30 8.63
C ASN A 101 -1.08 -8.83 8.85
N GLN A 102 0.14 -8.51 9.29
CA GLN A 102 0.64 -7.14 9.31
C GLN A 102 0.67 -6.54 7.90
N GLN A 103 1.12 -7.28 6.92
CA GLN A 103 1.16 -6.85 5.52
C GLN A 103 -0.26 -6.67 4.95
N LYS A 104 -1.18 -7.61 5.21
CA LYS A 104 -2.59 -7.46 4.84
C LYS A 104 -3.21 -6.20 5.46
N ALA A 105 -2.89 -5.86 6.71
CA ALA A 105 -3.36 -4.63 7.35
C ALA A 105 -2.83 -3.36 6.66
N ILE A 106 -1.56 -3.35 6.25
CA ILE A 106 -1.00 -2.24 5.47
C ILE A 106 -1.72 -2.10 4.14
N ILE A 107 -1.92 -3.21 3.43
CA ILE A 107 -2.61 -3.25 2.14
C ILE A 107 -4.06 -2.77 2.29
N ALA A 108 -4.79 -3.25 3.30
CA ALA A 108 -6.14 -2.80 3.61
C ALA A 108 -6.20 -1.27 3.78
N ARG A 109 -5.31 -0.71 4.60
CA ARG A 109 -5.22 0.73 4.83
C ARG A 109 -4.92 1.52 3.56
N GLU A 110 -3.97 1.02 2.75
CA GLU A 110 -3.52 1.75 1.56
C GLU A 110 -4.50 1.63 0.38
N LEU A 111 -5.17 0.49 0.22
CA LEU A 111 -6.05 0.25 -0.93
C LEU A 111 -7.51 0.65 -0.69
N ASP A 112 -7.98 0.70 0.57
CA ASP A 112 -9.34 1.16 0.87
C ASP A 112 -9.56 2.65 0.54
N ARG A 113 -8.50 3.43 0.51
CA ARG A 113 -8.55 4.83 0.07
C ARG A 113 -8.62 4.92 -1.44
N LYS A 114 -9.41 5.89 -1.92
CA LYS A 114 -9.32 6.27 -3.35
C LYS A 114 -7.90 6.72 -3.67
N HIS A 115 -7.27 6.06 -4.63
CA HIS A 115 -5.93 6.40 -5.08
C HIS A 115 -5.83 6.33 -6.60
N ASN A 116 -4.95 7.17 -7.16
CA ASN A 116 -4.63 7.20 -8.58
C ASN A 116 -3.29 6.54 -8.87
N LEU A 117 -2.44 6.45 -7.84
CA LEU A 117 -1.12 5.82 -7.91
C LEU A 117 -0.89 4.96 -6.66
N LEU A 118 -0.60 3.70 -6.88
CA LEU A 118 -0.08 2.78 -5.87
C LEU A 118 1.42 2.60 -6.09
N ILE A 119 2.22 2.88 -5.06
CA ILE A 119 3.65 2.56 -5.02
C ILE A 119 3.80 1.34 -4.11
N ALA A 120 4.20 0.19 -4.65
CA ALA A 120 4.39 -1.04 -3.90
C ALA A 120 5.88 -1.43 -3.94
N VAL A 121 6.54 -1.34 -2.78
CA VAL A 121 7.98 -1.66 -2.65
C VAL A 121 8.13 -2.95 -1.86
N GLN A 122 8.65 -4.00 -2.50
CA GLN A 122 8.86 -5.33 -1.91
C GLN A 122 7.60 -5.87 -1.19
N PRO A 123 6.40 -5.80 -1.82
CA PRO A 123 5.12 -5.99 -1.12
C PRO A 123 4.97 -7.40 -0.53
N THR A 124 5.69 -8.40 -1.06
CA THR A 124 5.58 -9.81 -0.67
C THR A 124 6.77 -10.33 0.11
N ARG A 125 7.76 -9.49 0.39
CA ARG A 125 9.01 -9.89 1.03
C ARG A 125 8.81 -10.61 2.38
N GLY A 126 9.32 -11.85 2.45
CA GLY A 126 9.31 -12.65 3.69
C GLY A 126 7.92 -13.15 4.10
N LEU A 127 7.05 -13.39 3.13
CA LEU A 127 5.70 -13.90 3.34
C LEU A 127 5.57 -15.34 2.82
N ASP A 128 4.53 -16.03 3.31
CA ASP A 128 4.13 -17.34 2.80
C ASP A 128 3.39 -17.22 1.45
N VAL A 129 3.32 -18.34 0.73
CA VAL A 129 2.74 -18.39 -0.62
C VAL A 129 1.28 -17.90 -0.66
N GLY A 130 0.48 -18.23 0.35
CA GLY A 130 -0.93 -17.81 0.40
C GLY A 130 -1.08 -16.30 0.56
N ALA A 131 -0.21 -15.67 1.37
CA ALA A 131 -0.16 -14.23 1.52
C ALA A 131 0.33 -13.54 0.22
N ILE A 132 1.34 -14.12 -0.46
CA ILE A 132 1.85 -13.61 -1.74
C ILE A 132 0.74 -13.57 -2.80
N GLU A 133 0.04 -14.69 -3.01
CA GLU A 133 -1.05 -14.77 -3.99
C GLU A 133 -2.17 -13.77 -3.70
N TYR A 134 -2.51 -13.60 -2.41
CA TYR A 134 -3.49 -12.62 -2.00
C TYR A 134 -3.07 -11.20 -2.36
N ILE A 135 -1.83 -10.82 -2.05
CA ILE A 135 -1.27 -9.49 -2.31
C ILE A 135 -1.22 -9.20 -3.81
N HIS A 136 -0.78 -10.16 -4.61
CA HIS A 136 -0.77 -10.04 -6.07
C HIS A 136 -2.17 -9.73 -6.62
N LYS A 137 -3.20 -10.44 -6.14
CA LYS A 137 -4.60 -10.17 -6.52
C LYS A 137 -5.03 -8.74 -6.18
N GLN A 138 -4.67 -8.24 -4.98
CA GLN A 138 -5.01 -6.88 -4.56
C GLN A 138 -4.32 -5.82 -5.45
N ILE A 139 -3.05 -6.02 -5.80
CA ILE A 139 -2.31 -5.13 -6.69
C ILE A 139 -2.94 -5.10 -8.09
N ILE A 140 -3.28 -6.28 -8.64
CA ILE A 140 -3.95 -6.40 -9.93
C ILE A 140 -5.32 -5.70 -9.90
N GLN A 141 -6.13 -5.92 -8.85
CA GLN A 141 -7.42 -5.27 -8.70
C GLN A 141 -7.31 -3.74 -8.65
N SER A 142 -6.29 -3.21 -7.97
CA SER A 142 -6.01 -1.77 -7.95
C SER A 142 -5.74 -1.23 -9.36
N ARG A 143 -4.89 -1.91 -10.14
CA ARG A 143 -4.60 -1.58 -11.54
C ARG A 143 -5.87 -1.64 -12.39
N ASP A 144 -6.64 -2.71 -12.29
CA ASP A 144 -7.85 -2.93 -13.10
C ASP A 144 -8.96 -1.94 -12.76
N SER A 145 -8.92 -1.35 -11.57
CA SER A 145 -9.79 -0.24 -11.14
C SER A 145 -9.34 1.12 -11.68
N GLY A 146 -8.24 1.17 -12.47
CA GLY A 146 -7.74 2.37 -13.15
C GLY A 146 -6.62 3.11 -12.43
N ALA A 147 -6.06 2.56 -11.35
CA ALA A 147 -4.89 3.15 -10.71
C ALA A 147 -3.61 2.80 -11.49
N GLY A 148 -2.68 3.75 -11.57
CA GLY A 148 -1.31 3.46 -11.95
C GLY A 148 -0.62 2.68 -10.82
N VAL A 149 0.16 1.64 -11.16
CA VAL A 149 0.93 0.88 -10.17
C VAL A 149 2.42 0.97 -10.49
N LEU A 150 3.20 1.43 -9.52
CA LEU A 150 4.66 1.33 -9.55
C LEU A 150 5.09 0.22 -8.60
N LEU A 151 5.42 -0.94 -9.16
CA LEU A 151 5.97 -2.07 -8.42
C LEU A 151 7.49 -2.00 -8.42
N VAL A 152 8.10 -2.07 -7.24
CA VAL A 152 9.55 -2.22 -7.04
C VAL A 152 9.77 -3.54 -6.33
N SER A 153 10.35 -4.51 -7.00
CA SER A 153 10.61 -5.85 -6.44
C SER A 153 11.95 -6.41 -6.89
N LEU A 154 12.56 -7.23 -6.05
CA LEU A 154 13.74 -8.04 -6.35
C LEU A 154 13.35 -9.47 -6.79
N GLU A 155 12.06 -9.83 -6.63
CA GLU A 155 11.53 -11.13 -7.02
C GLU A 155 11.16 -11.09 -8.50
N LEU A 156 11.95 -11.79 -9.33
CA LEU A 156 11.79 -11.78 -10.79
C LEU A 156 10.40 -12.27 -11.21
N ASP A 157 9.90 -13.35 -10.59
CA ASP A 157 8.58 -13.91 -10.90
C ASP A 157 7.45 -12.92 -10.58
N GLU A 158 7.58 -12.15 -9.49
CA GLU A 158 6.62 -11.10 -9.13
C GLU A 158 6.58 -10.01 -10.21
N VAL A 159 7.75 -9.51 -10.61
CA VAL A 159 7.85 -8.46 -11.62
C VAL A 159 7.31 -8.95 -12.98
N MET A 160 7.69 -10.15 -13.40
CA MET A 160 7.26 -10.73 -14.70
C MET A 160 5.75 -10.98 -14.76
N ASN A 161 5.15 -11.42 -13.65
CA ASN A 161 3.74 -11.80 -13.63
C ASN A 161 2.78 -10.62 -13.43
N LEU A 162 3.23 -9.52 -12.77
CA LEU A 162 2.36 -8.41 -12.42
C LEU A 162 2.51 -7.18 -13.31
N SER A 163 3.61 -7.06 -14.06
CA SER A 163 3.92 -5.83 -14.77
C SER A 163 3.49 -5.89 -16.22
N ASP A 164 3.06 -4.75 -16.77
CA ASP A 164 2.84 -4.54 -18.20
C ASP A 164 4.09 -3.99 -18.89
N ARG A 165 5.00 -3.41 -18.10
CA ARG A 165 6.26 -2.81 -18.54
C ARG A 165 7.29 -2.91 -17.42
N ILE A 166 8.49 -3.34 -17.74
CA ILE A 166 9.57 -3.55 -16.77
C ILE A 166 10.74 -2.62 -17.09
N LEU A 167 11.19 -1.89 -16.07
CA LEU A 167 12.40 -1.08 -16.13
C LEU A 167 13.48 -1.75 -15.28
N VAL A 168 14.63 -2.02 -15.86
CA VAL A 168 15.78 -2.61 -15.16
C VAL A 168 16.68 -1.48 -14.69
N MET A 169 16.94 -1.44 -13.38
CA MET A 169 17.83 -0.45 -12.76
C MET A 169 19.16 -1.08 -12.34
N TYR A 170 20.23 -0.40 -12.66
CA TYR A 170 21.58 -0.75 -12.19
C TYR A 170 22.36 0.53 -11.85
N GLU A 171 23.00 0.57 -10.69
CA GLU A 171 23.81 1.71 -10.19
C GLU A 171 23.12 3.08 -10.28
N GLY A 172 21.77 3.10 -10.08
CA GLY A 172 20.96 4.32 -10.11
C GLY A 172 20.52 4.78 -11.50
N GLU A 173 20.80 4.00 -12.54
CA GLU A 173 20.42 4.28 -13.92
C GLU A 173 19.45 3.20 -14.44
N ILE A 174 18.56 3.58 -15.37
CA ILE A 174 17.71 2.64 -16.09
C ILE A 174 18.54 2.11 -17.27
N VAL A 175 18.95 0.84 -17.18
CA VAL A 175 19.80 0.18 -18.16
C VAL A 175 19.03 -0.64 -19.20
N GLY A 176 17.72 -0.85 -18.98
CA GLY A 176 16.88 -1.61 -19.90
C GLY A 176 15.40 -1.38 -19.67
N GLU A 177 14.65 -1.62 -20.73
CA GLU A 177 13.18 -1.64 -20.73
C GLU A 177 12.71 -2.91 -21.42
N LEU A 178 11.81 -3.67 -20.81
CA LEU A 178 11.34 -4.96 -21.26
C LEU A 178 9.81 -5.02 -21.27
N ASP A 179 9.28 -5.73 -22.26
CA ASP A 179 7.89 -6.18 -22.31
C ASP A 179 7.85 -7.63 -21.78
N PRO A 180 7.22 -7.90 -20.62
CA PRO A 180 7.21 -9.24 -20.02
C PRO A 180 6.53 -10.29 -20.92
N LYS A 181 5.62 -9.87 -21.82
CA LYS A 181 4.96 -10.77 -22.78
C LYS A 181 5.87 -11.23 -23.93
N LYS A 182 6.98 -10.54 -24.14
CA LYS A 182 7.94 -10.81 -25.22
C LYS A 182 9.30 -11.27 -24.72
N THR A 183 9.48 -11.29 -23.40
CA THR A 183 10.77 -11.61 -22.77
C THR A 183 10.66 -12.97 -22.08
N THR A 184 11.62 -13.85 -22.33
CA THR A 184 11.78 -15.11 -21.60
C THR A 184 12.95 -14.98 -20.63
N VAL A 185 12.77 -15.54 -19.43
CA VAL A 185 13.88 -15.71 -18.48
C VAL A 185 14.75 -16.85 -18.98
N GLN A 186 15.96 -16.56 -19.46
CA GLN A 186 17.00 -17.55 -19.77
C GLN A 186 18.08 -17.52 -18.69
#